data_da3fbd66529f6f5ecc5106d7e6f14729
#
_entry.id   da3fbd66529f6f5ecc5106d7e6f14729
#
_cell.length_a   1.000
_cell.length_b   1.000
_cell.length_c   1.000
_cell.angle_alpha   90.00
_cell.angle_beta   90.00
_cell.angle_gamma   90.00
#
_symmetry.space_group_name_H-M   'P 1'
#
loop_
_entity.id
_entity.type
_entity.pdbx_description
1 polymer ?
#
loop_
_entity_poly.entity_id
_entity_poly.type
_entity_poly.pdbx_seq_one_letter_code
_entity_poly.pdbx_strand_id
1 'polypeptide(L)'
;MKYVVMVSHGEFAPGLHSAVRMMTGNREDVLSTSLKEDMSADQFAENFAELVKDFTADDQVILLADILSGSPFTNALNVLSDKGLISNTLIIAGMNMPLAITAVLMKDNFDDLAALKEVLLSEG
;
A
#
# COMPACT_ATOMS: atom_id res chain seq x y z
N MET A 1 -5.48 -8.37 -10.77
CA MET A 1 -4.31 -8.54 -9.87
C MET A 1 -4.59 -7.81 -8.56
N LYS A 2 -4.03 -8.31 -7.48
CA LYS A 2 -4.08 -7.63 -6.17
C LYS A 2 -2.69 -7.06 -5.87
N TYR A 3 -2.62 -5.76 -5.66
CA TYR A 3 -1.36 -5.07 -5.35
C TYR A 3 -1.28 -4.72 -3.88
N VAL A 4 -0.11 -4.90 -3.28
CA VAL A 4 0.19 -4.34 -1.97
C VAL A 4 1.02 -3.08 -2.18
N VAL A 5 0.52 -1.95 -1.72
CA VAL A 5 1.19 -0.66 -1.88
C VAL A 5 1.42 -0.06 -0.49
N MET A 6 2.68 0.22 -0.17
CA MET A 6 3.07 0.77 1.12
C MET A 6 3.43 2.25 0.96
N VAL A 7 2.84 3.10 1.79
CA VAL A 7 3.12 4.54 1.80
C VAL A 7 3.46 4.99 3.21
N SER A 8 4.37 5.95 3.32
CA SER A 8 4.80 6.44 4.63
C SER A 8 5.48 7.79 4.55
N HIS A 9 5.78 8.34 5.73
CA HIS A 9 6.73 9.44 5.88
C HIS A 9 8.15 8.86 5.87
N GLY A 10 9.12 9.69 5.46
CA GLY A 10 10.53 9.34 5.51
C GLY A 10 10.86 8.07 4.73
N GLU A 11 11.74 7.26 5.28
CA GLU A 11 12.22 6.03 4.62
C GLU A 11 11.48 4.77 5.11
N PHE A 12 10.40 4.92 5.88
CA PHE A 12 9.76 3.77 6.52
C PHE A 12 9.19 2.77 5.51
N ALA A 13 8.38 3.23 4.55
CA ALA A 13 7.79 2.31 3.57
C ALA A 13 8.84 1.62 2.70
N PRO A 14 9.82 2.34 2.10
CA PRO A 14 10.87 1.65 1.36
C PRO A 14 11.68 0.69 2.23
N GLY A 15 11.94 1.04 3.49
CA GLY A 15 12.66 0.18 4.42
C GLY A 15 11.87 -1.08 4.77
N LEU A 16 10.58 -0.92 5.08
CA LEU A 16 9.70 -2.06 5.33
C LEU A 16 9.61 -2.94 4.09
N HIS A 17 9.44 -2.35 2.91
CA HIS A 17 9.40 -3.08 1.65
C HIS A 17 10.67 -3.90 1.44
N SER A 18 11.84 -3.31 1.73
CA SER A 18 13.11 -4.03 1.57
C SER A 18 13.20 -5.23 2.51
N ALA A 19 12.72 -5.09 3.75
CA ALA A 19 12.71 -6.18 4.73
C ALA A 19 11.72 -7.29 4.32
N VAL A 20 10.52 -6.89 3.88
CA VAL A 20 9.50 -7.85 3.40
C VAL A 20 10.04 -8.63 2.21
N ARG A 21 10.75 -7.96 1.30
CA ARG A 21 11.32 -8.59 0.11
C ARG A 21 12.28 -9.72 0.46
N MET A 22 13.01 -9.61 1.57
CA MET A 22 13.90 -10.68 2.03
C MET A 22 13.12 -11.93 2.44
N MET A 23 11.86 -11.77 2.86
CA MET A 23 11.02 -12.88 3.32
C MET A 23 10.13 -13.43 2.21
N THR A 24 9.72 -12.60 1.26
CA THR A 24 8.71 -12.97 0.24
C THR A 24 9.26 -13.03 -1.17
N GLY A 25 10.49 -12.55 -1.39
CA GLY A 25 11.07 -12.43 -2.71
C GLY A 25 10.67 -11.14 -3.42
N ASN A 26 11.29 -10.89 -4.56
CA ASN A 26 10.97 -9.75 -5.42
C ASN A 26 9.66 -10.02 -6.14
N ARG A 27 8.68 -9.10 -5.99
CA ARG A 27 7.36 -9.27 -6.58
C ARG A 27 6.91 -7.99 -7.25
N GLU A 28 6.37 -8.12 -8.46
CA GLU A 28 5.85 -6.99 -9.22
C GLU A 28 4.55 -6.43 -8.61
N ASP A 29 3.86 -7.23 -7.80
CA ASP A 29 2.61 -6.83 -7.16
C ASP A 29 2.80 -6.20 -5.78
N VAL A 30 4.05 -5.90 -5.39
CA VAL A 30 4.36 -5.23 -4.13
C VAL A 30 5.15 -3.97 -4.44
N LEU A 31 4.60 -2.82 -4.05
CA LEU A 31 5.13 -1.51 -4.39
C LEU A 31 5.23 -0.64 -3.14
N SER A 32 6.11 0.35 -3.18
CA SER A 32 6.23 1.30 -2.06
C SER A 32 6.71 2.65 -2.55
N THR A 33 6.28 3.69 -1.84
CA THR A 33 6.80 5.04 -2.01
C THR A 33 6.62 5.81 -0.71
N SER A 34 7.33 6.92 -0.55
CA SER A 34 7.26 7.68 0.70
C SER A 34 7.41 9.17 0.46
N LEU A 35 6.88 9.94 1.41
CA LEU A 35 7.06 11.38 1.46
C LEU A 35 8.39 11.67 2.16
N LYS A 36 9.39 12.02 1.38
CA LYS A 36 10.73 12.33 1.88
C LYS A 36 10.75 13.68 2.59
N GLU A 37 11.78 13.89 3.41
CA GLU A 37 11.87 15.07 4.27
C GLU A 37 11.71 16.40 3.52
N ASP A 38 12.35 16.57 2.36
CA ASP A 38 12.29 17.81 1.58
C ASP A 38 11.29 17.75 0.42
N MET A 39 10.41 16.77 0.43
CA MET A 39 9.46 16.56 -0.66
C MET A 39 8.12 17.23 -0.35
N SER A 40 7.55 17.92 -1.34
CA SER A 40 6.20 18.47 -1.20
C SER A 40 5.14 17.37 -1.30
N ALA A 41 3.94 17.65 -0.76
CA ALA A 41 2.81 16.76 -0.91
C ALA A 41 2.44 16.56 -2.39
N ASP A 42 2.55 17.61 -3.20
CA ASP A 42 2.27 17.51 -4.64
C ASP A 42 3.25 16.57 -5.34
N GLN A 43 4.53 16.65 -4.98
CA GLN A 43 5.53 15.75 -5.55
C GLN A 43 5.27 14.30 -5.15
N PHE A 44 4.89 14.08 -3.89
CA PHE A 44 4.50 12.73 -3.44
C PHE A 44 3.32 12.21 -4.24
N ALA A 45 2.29 13.05 -4.44
CA ALA A 45 1.10 12.65 -5.20
C ALA A 45 1.46 12.27 -6.64
N GLU A 46 2.36 13.04 -7.28
CA GLU A 46 2.83 12.71 -8.63
C GLU A 46 3.59 11.38 -8.65
N ASN A 47 4.46 11.15 -7.67
CA ASN A 47 5.21 9.91 -7.56
C ASN A 47 4.29 8.72 -7.34
N PHE A 48 3.27 8.88 -6.49
CA PHE A 48 2.30 7.83 -6.25
C PHE A 48 1.47 7.54 -7.49
N ALA A 49 1.03 8.58 -8.20
CA ALA A 49 0.26 8.41 -9.44
C ALA A 49 1.08 7.65 -10.48
N GLU A 50 2.36 7.95 -10.61
CA GLU A 50 3.24 7.22 -11.52
C GLU A 50 3.39 5.76 -11.11
N LEU A 51 3.50 5.50 -9.79
CA LEU A 51 3.64 4.15 -9.26
C LEU A 51 2.45 3.27 -9.60
N VAL A 52 1.24 3.82 -9.60
CA VAL A 52 0.00 3.07 -9.81
C VAL A 52 -0.62 3.31 -11.20
N LYS A 53 0.12 3.90 -12.10
CA LYS A 53 -0.41 4.33 -13.40
C LYS A 53 -1.05 3.20 -14.21
N ASP A 54 -0.53 1.98 -14.09
CA ASP A 54 -1.00 0.83 -14.88
C ASP A 54 -2.13 0.05 -14.19
N PHE A 55 -2.57 0.47 -13.01
CA PHE A 55 -3.69 -0.19 -12.32
C PHE A 55 -4.98 0.06 -13.10
N THR A 56 -5.82 -0.97 -13.19
CA THR A 56 -7.10 -0.91 -13.90
C THR A 56 -8.25 -1.18 -12.93
N ALA A 57 -9.48 -0.98 -13.43
CA ALA A 57 -10.69 -1.23 -12.62
C ALA A 57 -10.83 -2.68 -12.18
N ASP A 58 -10.13 -3.61 -12.84
CA ASP A 58 -10.16 -5.02 -12.48
C ASP A 58 -9.18 -5.37 -11.36
N ASP A 59 -8.32 -4.42 -10.97
CA ASP A 59 -7.32 -4.64 -9.94
C ASP A 59 -7.87 -4.29 -8.57
N GLN A 60 -7.34 -4.95 -7.54
CA GLN A 60 -7.59 -4.60 -6.15
C GLN A 60 -6.30 -4.09 -5.53
N VAL A 61 -6.44 -3.18 -4.58
CA VAL A 61 -5.30 -2.56 -3.91
C VAL A 61 -5.40 -2.79 -2.41
N ILE A 62 -4.31 -3.23 -1.82
CA ILE A 62 -4.15 -3.28 -0.37
C ILE A 62 -3.17 -2.15 -0.03
N LEU A 63 -3.72 -1.04 0.44
CA LEU A 63 -2.92 0.15 0.78
C LEU A 63 -2.56 0.10 2.25
N LEU A 64 -1.26 0.01 2.52
CA LEU A 64 -0.73 0.01 3.88
C LEU A 64 -0.04 1.34 4.13
N ALA A 65 -0.39 2.00 5.22
CA ALA A 65 0.18 3.29 5.58
C ALA A 65 0.81 3.23 6.96
N ASP A 66 1.75 4.13 7.23
CA ASP A 66 2.37 4.22 8.54
C ASP A 66 1.40 4.71 9.60
N ILE A 67 0.64 5.79 9.30
CA ILE A 67 -0.37 6.32 10.20
C ILE A 67 -1.65 6.62 9.44
N LEU A 68 -2.76 6.71 10.18
CA LEU A 68 -4.10 6.86 9.60
C LEU A 68 -4.33 8.21 8.92
N SER A 69 -3.71 9.25 9.41
CA SER A 69 -3.86 10.59 8.83
C SER A 69 -2.47 11.15 8.55
N GLY A 70 -2.38 12.02 7.59
CA GLY A 70 -1.11 12.62 7.18
C GLY A 70 -1.04 12.64 5.67
N SER A 71 -0.07 13.38 5.14
CA SER A 71 0.02 13.61 3.70
C SER A 71 0.17 12.34 2.87
N PRO A 72 1.04 11.37 3.23
CA PRO A 72 1.15 10.17 2.41
C PRO A 72 -0.17 9.41 2.29
N PHE A 73 -0.86 9.22 3.41
CA PHE A 73 -2.15 8.52 3.44
C PHE A 73 -3.19 9.26 2.61
N THR A 74 -3.38 10.56 2.90
CA THR A 74 -4.42 11.36 2.27
C THR A 74 -4.19 11.50 0.77
N ASN A 75 -2.96 11.77 0.35
CA ASN A 75 -2.66 11.93 -1.07
C ASN A 75 -2.78 10.62 -1.84
N ALA A 76 -2.38 9.51 -1.24
CA ALA A 76 -2.55 8.20 -1.87
C ALA A 76 -4.04 7.89 -2.09
N LEU A 77 -4.89 8.15 -1.09
CA LEU A 77 -6.33 7.96 -1.23
C LEU A 77 -6.92 8.84 -2.34
N ASN A 78 -6.49 10.09 -2.41
CA ASN A 78 -6.99 11.00 -3.44
C ASN A 78 -6.63 10.51 -4.84
N VAL A 79 -5.42 10.03 -5.04
CA VAL A 79 -4.99 9.50 -6.34
C VAL A 79 -5.81 8.26 -6.71
N LEU A 80 -6.00 7.33 -5.76
CA LEU A 80 -6.79 6.12 -6.02
C LEU A 80 -8.25 6.46 -6.29
N SER A 81 -8.81 7.44 -5.59
CA SER A 81 -10.17 7.91 -5.82
C SER A 81 -10.31 8.49 -7.22
N ASP A 82 -9.36 9.32 -7.65
CA ASP A 82 -9.37 9.93 -8.98
C ASP A 82 -9.28 8.88 -10.09
N LYS A 83 -8.64 7.75 -9.81
CA LYS A 83 -8.56 6.64 -10.77
C LYS A 83 -9.78 5.71 -10.71
N GLY A 84 -10.71 5.96 -9.79
CA GLY A 84 -11.90 5.10 -9.63
C GLY A 84 -11.60 3.78 -8.94
N LEU A 85 -10.52 3.70 -8.16
CA LEU A 85 -10.08 2.46 -7.53
C LEU A 85 -10.43 2.36 -6.04
N ILE A 86 -11.01 3.43 -5.45
CA ILE A 86 -11.20 3.47 -4.00
C ILE A 86 -12.12 2.34 -3.49
N SER A 87 -13.13 1.97 -4.27
CA SER A 87 -14.05 0.89 -3.89
C SER A 87 -13.39 -0.49 -3.93
N ASN A 88 -12.28 -0.61 -4.62
CA ASN A 88 -11.50 -1.85 -4.73
C ASN A 88 -10.24 -1.81 -3.86
N THR A 89 -10.19 -0.90 -2.89
CA THR A 89 -9.01 -0.69 -2.05
C THR A 89 -9.32 -1.04 -0.61
N LEU A 90 -8.49 -1.92 -0.04
CA LEU A 90 -8.45 -2.18 1.40
C LEU A 90 -7.41 -1.24 2.00
N ILE A 91 -7.77 -0.48 3.03
CA ILE A 91 -6.92 0.54 3.62
C ILE A 91 -6.60 0.16 5.05
N ILE A 92 -5.32 0.02 5.37
CA ILE A 92 -4.89 -0.30 6.73
C ILE A 92 -3.74 0.65 7.11
N ALA A 93 -3.90 1.35 8.23
CA ALA A 93 -2.86 2.20 8.80
C ALA A 93 -2.13 1.45 9.92
N GLY A 94 -0.99 1.98 10.32
CA GLY A 94 -0.19 1.33 11.36
C GLY A 94 0.53 0.09 10.84
N MET A 95 0.96 0.11 9.59
CA MET A 95 1.63 -1.07 9.01
C MET A 95 2.87 -1.45 9.79
N ASN A 96 3.09 -2.74 9.86
CA ASN A 96 4.25 -3.33 10.50
C ASN A 96 4.67 -4.57 9.71
N MET A 97 5.80 -5.16 10.07
CA MET A 97 6.36 -6.27 9.30
C MET A 97 5.46 -7.51 9.26
N PRO A 98 4.91 -8.00 10.39
CA PRO A 98 4.01 -9.15 10.34
C PRO A 98 2.78 -8.91 9.46
N LEU A 99 2.17 -7.75 9.56
CA LEU A 99 1.00 -7.39 8.76
C LEU A 99 1.36 -7.35 7.27
N ALA A 100 2.47 -6.71 6.94
CA ALA A 100 2.90 -6.56 5.54
C ALA A 100 3.25 -7.91 4.92
N ILE A 101 3.98 -8.77 5.63
CA ILE A 101 4.31 -10.12 5.15
C ILE A 101 3.04 -10.92 4.90
N THR A 102 2.09 -10.87 5.83
CA THR A 102 0.83 -11.58 5.70
C THR A 102 0.05 -11.08 4.48
N ALA A 103 0.01 -9.77 4.27
CA ALA A 103 -0.67 -9.20 3.10
C ALA A 103 -0.08 -9.75 1.81
N VAL A 104 1.24 -9.73 1.69
CA VAL A 104 1.92 -10.19 0.47
C VAL A 104 1.67 -11.69 0.22
N LEU A 105 1.78 -12.51 1.26
CA LEU A 105 1.69 -13.96 1.10
C LEU A 105 0.26 -14.48 1.01
N MET A 106 -0.70 -13.80 1.62
CA MET A 106 -2.06 -14.31 1.78
C MET A 106 -3.10 -13.66 0.87
N LYS A 107 -2.79 -12.50 0.27
CA LYS A 107 -3.79 -11.71 -0.47
C LYS A 107 -4.52 -12.49 -1.56
N ASP A 108 -3.81 -13.38 -2.25
CA ASP A 108 -4.40 -14.13 -3.36
C ASP A 108 -5.28 -15.30 -2.91
N ASN A 109 -5.29 -15.60 -1.60
CA ASN A 109 -6.15 -16.64 -1.04
C ASN A 109 -7.56 -16.13 -0.70
N PHE A 110 -7.81 -14.84 -0.85
CA PHE A 110 -9.08 -14.21 -0.49
C PHE A 110 -9.67 -13.47 -1.67
N ASP A 111 -10.91 -13.79 -2.02
CA ASP A 111 -11.64 -13.01 -3.03
C ASP A 111 -12.25 -11.75 -2.41
N ASP A 112 -12.55 -11.80 -1.11
CA ASP A 112 -13.21 -10.73 -0.38
C ASP A 112 -12.18 -9.95 0.46
N LEU A 113 -12.03 -8.66 0.17
CA LEU A 113 -11.11 -7.79 0.91
C LEU A 113 -11.49 -7.67 2.39
N ALA A 114 -12.77 -7.78 2.74
CA ALA A 114 -13.19 -7.72 4.14
C ALA A 114 -12.65 -8.93 4.93
N ALA A 115 -12.66 -10.11 4.34
CA ALA A 115 -12.10 -11.31 4.97
C ALA A 115 -10.58 -11.19 5.12
N LEU A 116 -9.90 -10.68 4.10
CA LEU A 116 -8.47 -10.43 4.17
C LEU A 116 -8.14 -9.42 5.29
N LYS A 117 -8.94 -8.37 5.41
CA LYS A 117 -8.75 -7.35 6.44
C LYS A 117 -8.69 -7.97 7.84
N GLU A 118 -9.62 -8.87 8.15
CA GLU A 118 -9.65 -9.51 9.48
C GLU A 118 -8.36 -10.28 9.75
N VAL A 119 -7.85 -11.00 8.77
CA VAL A 119 -6.59 -11.74 8.91
C VAL A 119 -5.43 -10.78 9.15
N LEU A 120 -5.36 -9.71 8.36
CA LEU A 120 -4.26 -8.74 8.49
C LEU A 120 -4.27 -8.05 9.85
N LEU A 121 -5.44 -7.68 10.35
CA LEU A 121 -5.54 -7.01 11.65
C LEU A 121 -5.17 -7.97 12.79
N SER A 122 -5.43 -9.26 12.66
CA SER A 122 -5.06 -10.23 13.69
C SER A 122 -3.54 -10.50 13.72
N GLU A 123 -2.85 -10.35 12.59
CA GLU A 123 -1.41 -10.58 12.52
C GLU A 123 -0.58 -9.33 12.85
N GLY A 124 -1.13 -8.16 12.63
CA GLY A 124 -0.48 -6.89 12.95
C GLY A 124 -0.70 -6.41 14.39
#